data_7bb604ea16b6d4e266c13b20a765a3a6
#
_entry.id   7bb604ea16b6d4e266c13b20a765a3a6
#
_cell.length_a   1.000
_cell.length_b   1.000
_cell.length_c   1.000
_cell.angle_alpha   90.00
_cell.angle_beta   90.00
_cell.angle_gamma   90.00
#
_symmetry.space_group_name_H-M   'P 1'
#
loop_
_entity.id
_entity.type
_entity.pdbx_description
1 polymer ?
#
loop_
_entity_poly.entity_id
_entity_poly.type
_entity_poly.pdbx_seq_one_letter_code
_entity_poly.pdbx_strand_id
1 'polypeptide(L)'
;MLFKDKLAEYIELLDCTARDLSEYSGLSPATISRYRSGDRIPEAGSENFPNLVEGIVCIAQKKKIADITISSVTNDFLPLLKNSAVDMKKLPNNLNKLLDILPISVSELSRFLNYDASYISRIRNGNRQPANPEEFLSGVTTFVVRRCHENPQRALVADLIGCKSDDLKDPDIYKALLFEWLTTGSANTKNYMKNFLEKLDEFNLDEYIRAIHFNELKVPSVPFQLPTSKNYFGLKEMMNSELAFLKATVLSRSLEPVIMYSDMPMTEMAQDPEFPKKWMFGMALLLKKGLRLQIIHNIDRNLPEMMLGLESFIPMYMTGQIEPYYFKAPQGGVFLHFLRVSGTAALTGEAVSGHHSEGRYYLTNNRTEVAYYRRRADALLENAKPLMEIYRADGASRLNAFLLADSRTPGRRRCVLSAPPLYTADPAFLTAVLQRHDVPAPDQERILTYAKGHREQAETILRDNEMVLALPRLTEEAFERYPMSLPLSGSFYERDIPYTYQEYLEHIDQTEQFAAVHPRCRLELTADSTFRNLQIVMHEGRWAMVSKEKSPAIHFVIRHAKLRSAIESFEPPLVEE
;
A
#
# COMPACT_ATOMS: atom_id res chain seq x y z
N MET A 1 -13.04 16.29 -15.69
CA MET A 1 -13.99 17.37 -16.05
C MET A 1 -14.04 18.33 -14.89
N LEU A 2 -13.88 19.64 -15.11
CA LEU A 2 -13.95 20.64 -14.03
C LEU A 2 -15.41 21.06 -13.78
N PHE A 3 -15.68 21.63 -12.61
CA PHE A 3 -17.01 22.14 -12.26
C PHE A 3 -17.57 23.12 -13.32
N LYS A 4 -16.73 24.05 -13.79
CA LYS A 4 -17.09 25.03 -14.84
C LYS A 4 -17.49 24.37 -16.16
N ASP A 5 -16.81 23.29 -16.53
CA ASP A 5 -17.05 22.57 -17.79
C ASP A 5 -18.41 21.86 -17.72
N LYS A 6 -18.70 21.22 -16.57
CA LYS A 6 -20.00 20.57 -16.34
C LYS A 6 -21.14 21.59 -16.26
N LEU A 7 -20.89 22.76 -15.67
CA LEU A 7 -21.88 23.84 -15.64
C LEU A 7 -22.14 24.40 -17.05
N ALA A 8 -21.09 24.52 -17.89
CA ALA A 8 -21.24 24.94 -19.28
C ALA A 8 -22.05 23.91 -20.07
N GLU A 9 -21.82 22.61 -19.89
CA GLU A 9 -22.58 21.52 -20.50
C GLU A 9 -24.09 21.62 -20.15
N TYR A 10 -24.44 21.85 -18.88
CA TYR A 10 -25.85 22.05 -18.50
C TYR A 10 -26.46 23.31 -19.08
N ILE A 11 -25.71 24.41 -19.15
CA ILE A 11 -26.18 25.67 -19.78
C ILE A 11 -26.46 25.47 -21.27
N GLU A 12 -25.59 24.75 -21.98
CA GLU A 12 -25.75 24.41 -23.37
C GLU A 12 -26.92 23.43 -23.59
N LEU A 13 -26.98 22.34 -22.82
CA LEU A 13 -28.04 21.35 -22.89
C LEU A 13 -29.41 21.93 -22.61
N LEU A 14 -29.48 22.89 -21.70
CA LEU A 14 -30.71 23.60 -21.35
C LEU A 14 -30.96 24.82 -22.23
N ASP A 15 -30.07 25.12 -23.17
CA ASP A 15 -30.15 26.32 -24.01
C ASP A 15 -30.63 27.54 -23.18
N CYS A 16 -29.93 27.81 -22.07
CA CYS A 16 -30.27 28.85 -21.12
C CYS A 16 -29.12 29.85 -20.96
N THR A 17 -29.44 31.05 -20.51
CA THR A 17 -28.44 32.08 -20.23
C THR A 17 -28.03 32.04 -18.73
N ALA A 18 -26.88 32.63 -18.42
CA ALA A 18 -26.48 32.82 -17.01
C ALA A 18 -27.47 33.66 -16.22
N ARG A 19 -28.24 34.51 -16.90
CA ARG A 19 -29.29 35.34 -16.30
C ARG A 19 -30.50 34.48 -15.93
N ASP A 20 -30.90 33.58 -16.83
CA ASP A 20 -31.98 32.63 -16.54
C ASP A 20 -31.60 31.75 -15.32
N LEU A 21 -30.37 31.20 -15.33
CA LEU A 21 -29.89 30.38 -14.22
C LEU A 21 -29.83 31.17 -12.89
N SER A 22 -29.45 32.45 -12.93
CA SER A 22 -29.50 33.35 -11.77
C SER A 22 -30.91 33.55 -11.25
N GLU A 23 -31.88 33.74 -12.14
CA GLU A 23 -33.30 33.96 -11.77
C GLU A 23 -33.91 32.71 -11.11
N TYR A 24 -33.63 31.50 -11.67
CA TYR A 24 -34.20 30.24 -11.18
C TYR A 24 -33.46 29.66 -9.96
N SER A 25 -32.19 29.96 -9.78
CA SER A 25 -31.40 29.51 -8.64
C SER A 25 -31.44 30.48 -7.45
N GLY A 26 -31.93 31.71 -7.64
CA GLY A 26 -31.83 32.76 -6.64
C GLY A 26 -30.41 33.27 -6.36
N LEU A 27 -29.42 32.77 -7.09
CA LEU A 27 -28.03 33.21 -6.98
C LEU A 27 -27.79 34.50 -7.76
N SER A 28 -26.88 35.35 -7.28
CA SER A 28 -26.57 36.60 -8.00
C SER A 28 -25.93 36.32 -9.36
N PRO A 29 -26.19 37.20 -10.39
CA PRO A 29 -25.54 37.06 -11.70
C PRO A 29 -24.00 37.03 -11.61
N ALA A 30 -23.42 37.76 -10.67
CA ALA A 30 -21.98 37.75 -10.41
C ALA A 30 -21.50 36.41 -9.87
N THR A 31 -22.29 35.70 -9.05
CA THR A 31 -22.00 34.37 -8.53
C THR A 31 -22.01 33.34 -9.67
N ILE A 32 -23.05 33.35 -10.50
CA ILE A 32 -23.15 32.46 -11.68
C ILE A 32 -21.99 32.72 -12.66
N SER A 33 -21.64 33.98 -12.91
CA SER A 33 -20.52 34.33 -13.79
C SER A 33 -19.19 33.75 -13.26
N ARG A 34 -18.93 33.84 -11.96
CA ARG A 34 -17.71 33.26 -11.34
C ARG A 34 -17.71 31.73 -11.37
N TYR A 35 -18.86 31.08 -11.25
CA TYR A 35 -18.96 29.63 -11.40
C TYR A 35 -18.66 29.18 -12.84
N ARG A 36 -19.10 29.96 -13.82
CA ARG A 36 -18.84 29.69 -15.25
C ARG A 36 -17.38 29.95 -15.64
N SER A 37 -16.75 30.99 -15.11
CA SER A 37 -15.32 31.25 -15.35
C SER A 37 -14.41 30.26 -14.62
N GLY A 38 -14.92 29.58 -13.57
CA GLY A 38 -14.13 28.74 -12.69
C GLY A 38 -13.38 29.54 -11.62
N ASP A 39 -13.62 30.86 -11.50
CA ASP A 39 -13.00 31.69 -10.45
C ASP A 39 -13.50 31.33 -9.05
N ARG A 40 -14.64 30.66 -8.98
CA ARG A 40 -15.24 30.17 -7.73
C ARG A 40 -16.04 28.90 -7.99
N ILE A 41 -16.09 28.03 -7.01
CA ILE A 41 -16.92 26.81 -6.96
C ILE A 41 -17.82 26.90 -5.72
N PRO A 42 -19.07 26.43 -5.74
CA PRO A 42 -19.89 26.36 -4.53
C PRO A 42 -19.24 25.46 -3.48
N GLU A 43 -19.27 25.86 -2.22
CA GLU A 43 -18.84 24.99 -1.13
C GLU A 43 -19.91 23.90 -0.91
N ALA A 44 -19.49 22.65 -0.67
CA ALA A 44 -20.39 21.51 -0.55
C ALA A 44 -21.44 21.63 0.56
N GLY A 45 -21.13 22.40 1.63
CA GLY A 45 -22.04 22.68 2.75
C GLY A 45 -22.77 24.03 2.67
N SER A 46 -22.61 24.79 1.58
CA SER A 46 -23.28 26.10 1.43
C SER A 46 -24.64 25.95 0.74
N GLU A 47 -25.60 26.82 1.09
CA GLU A 47 -26.90 26.91 0.42
C GLU A 47 -26.79 27.22 -1.08
N ASN A 48 -25.65 27.71 -1.55
CA ASN A 48 -25.45 28.05 -2.94
C ASN A 48 -25.44 26.83 -3.87
N PHE A 49 -25.00 25.66 -3.39
CA PHE A 49 -24.97 24.46 -4.19
C PHE A 49 -26.37 23.85 -4.41
N PRO A 50 -27.19 23.59 -3.38
CA PRO A 50 -28.59 23.19 -3.55
C PRO A 50 -29.36 24.19 -4.43
N ASN A 51 -29.21 25.46 -4.20
CA ASN A 51 -29.89 26.51 -4.99
C ASN A 51 -29.51 26.43 -6.48
N LEU A 52 -28.25 26.21 -6.80
CA LEU A 52 -27.80 26.01 -8.18
C LEU A 52 -28.44 24.76 -8.82
N VAL A 53 -28.45 23.65 -8.08
CA VAL A 53 -29.08 22.39 -8.53
C VAL A 53 -30.55 22.58 -8.80
N GLU A 54 -31.27 23.22 -7.87
CA GLU A 54 -32.70 23.53 -8.03
C GLU A 54 -32.95 24.42 -9.25
N GLY A 55 -32.12 25.45 -9.46
CA GLY A 55 -32.21 26.33 -10.62
C GLY A 55 -32.09 25.57 -11.95
N ILE A 56 -31.12 24.66 -12.04
CA ILE A 56 -30.92 23.80 -13.23
C ILE A 56 -32.16 22.93 -13.47
N VAL A 57 -32.67 22.27 -12.43
CA VAL A 57 -33.84 21.38 -12.52
C VAL A 57 -35.11 22.15 -12.86
N CYS A 58 -35.30 23.34 -12.29
CA CYS A 58 -36.46 24.20 -12.63
C CYS A 58 -36.48 24.59 -14.12
N ILE A 59 -35.32 24.93 -14.69
CA ILE A 59 -35.21 25.24 -16.12
C ILE A 59 -35.50 23.99 -16.97
N ALA A 60 -34.97 22.83 -16.58
CA ALA A 60 -35.22 21.55 -17.25
C ALA A 60 -36.71 21.19 -17.28
N GLN A 61 -37.41 21.35 -16.15
CA GLN A 61 -38.85 21.10 -16.03
C GLN A 61 -39.67 22.02 -16.93
N LYS A 62 -39.33 23.32 -17.02
CA LYS A 62 -39.97 24.26 -17.92
C LYS A 62 -39.80 23.86 -19.38
N LYS A 63 -38.63 23.36 -19.74
CA LYS A 63 -38.31 22.87 -21.09
C LYS A 63 -38.77 21.44 -21.37
N LYS A 64 -39.43 20.80 -20.39
CA LYS A 64 -39.96 19.43 -20.45
C LYS A 64 -38.90 18.37 -20.71
N ILE A 65 -37.71 18.56 -20.19
CA ILE A 65 -36.59 17.60 -20.22
C ILE A 65 -36.69 16.72 -18.97
N ALA A 66 -37.18 15.49 -19.13
CA ALA A 66 -37.52 14.60 -18.00
C ALA A 66 -36.29 13.96 -17.32
N ASP A 67 -35.18 13.84 -18.02
CA ASP A 67 -33.98 13.11 -17.56
C ASP A 67 -33.11 13.92 -16.58
N ILE A 68 -33.37 15.23 -16.41
CA ILE A 68 -32.64 16.11 -15.50
C ILE A 68 -33.41 16.23 -14.19
N THR A 69 -32.94 15.50 -13.19
CA THR A 69 -33.52 15.47 -11.83
C THR A 69 -32.55 16.03 -10.81
N ILE A 70 -33.02 16.39 -9.61
CA ILE A 70 -32.16 16.82 -8.50
C ILE A 70 -31.06 15.80 -8.25
N SER A 71 -31.39 14.50 -8.23
CA SER A 71 -30.42 13.43 -8.00
C SER A 71 -29.38 13.33 -9.11
N SER A 72 -29.78 13.42 -10.40
CA SER A 72 -28.82 13.35 -11.50
C SER A 72 -27.85 14.52 -11.49
N VAL A 73 -28.36 15.75 -11.33
CA VAL A 73 -27.56 16.98 -11.27
C VAL A 73 -26.62 16.96 -10.05
N THR A 74 -27.14 16.56 -8.88
CA THR A 74 -26.33 16.44 -7.67
C THR A 74 -25.19 15.43 -7.84
N ASN A 75 -25.47 14.25 -8.38
CA ASN A 75 -24.47 13.21 -8.60
C ASN A 75 -23.39 13.64 -9.60
N ASP A 76 -23.74 14.44 -10.59
CA ASP A 76 -22.78 14.97 -11.57
C ASP A 76 -21.84 16.02 -10.96
N PHE A 77 -22.36 16.88 -10.08
CA PHE A 77 -21.58 17.96 -9.49
C PHE A 77 -20.88 17.59 -8.17
N LEU A 78 -21.44 16.70 -7.35
CA LEU A 78 -20.92 16.37 -6.03
C LEU A 78 -19.46 15.90 -6.04
N PRO A 79 -19.02 15.06 -7.00
CA PRO A 79 -17.61 14.68 -7.12
C PRO A 79 -16.70 15.86 -7.47
N LEU A 80 -17.26 16.89 -8.15
CA LEU A 80 -16.52 18.06 -8.60
C LEU A 80 -16.40 19.15 -7.53
N LEU A 81 -17.27 19.11 -6.49
CA LEU A 81 -17.21 20.00 -5.33
C LEU A 81 -16.17 19.56 -4.29
N LYS A 82 -15.84 18.28 -4.22
CA LYS A 82 -14.89 17.73 -3.24
C LYS A 82 -13.44 18.19 -3.44
N ASN A 83 -13.16 19.00 -4.47
CA ASN A 83 -11.82 19.50 -4.78
C ASN A 83 -11.49 20.90 -4.23
N SER A 84 -12.24 21.46 -3.30
CA SER A 84 -12.06 22.87 -2.92
C SER A 84 -11.47 23.17 -1.54
N ALA A 85 -10.87 22.22 -0.87
CA ALA A 85 -9.94 22.50 0.22
C ALA A 85 -8.59 21.83 -0.11
N VAL A 86 -7.73 22.57 -0.83
CA VAL A 86 -6.34 22.15 -1.07
C VAL A 86 -5.67 22.00 0.30
N ASP A 87 -5.45 20.77 0.74
CA ASP A 87 -4.75 20.51 2.00
C ASP A 87 -3.27 20.90 1.84
N MET A 88 -2.97 22.15 2.20
CA MET A 88 -1.64 22.72 2.10
C MET A 88 -0.63 22.15 3.11
N LYS A 89 -1.07 21.30 4.05
CA LYS A 89 -0.18 20.70 5.06
C LYS A 89 0.86 19.79 4.44
N LYS A 90 0.53 19.15 3.32
CA LYS A 90 1.42 18.21 2.61
C LYS A 90 2.32 18.88 1.59
N LEU A 91 1.96 20.08 1.12
CA LEU A 91 2.72 20.80 0.09
C LEU A 91 4.22 20.95 0.41
N PRO A 92 4.65 21.35 1.62
CA PRO A 92 6.08 21.51 1.90
C PRO A 92 6.87 20.24 1.69
N ASN A 93 6.38 19.11 2.19
CA ASN A 93 7.02 17.80 2.05
C ASN A 93 7.05 17.34 0.59
N ASN A 94 5.95 17.50 -0.14
CA ASN A 94 5.84 17.07 -1.53
C ASN A 94 6.67 17.94 -2.46
N LEU A 95 6.68 19.26 -2.24
CA LEU A 95 7.53 20.19 -2.98
C LEU A 95 9.02 19.90 -2.75
N ASN A 96 9.43 19.55 -1.52
CA ASN A 96 10.78 19.11 -1.23
C ASN A 96 11.13 17.86 -2.03
N LYS A 97 10.31 16.79 -1.94
CA LYS A 97 10.52 15.55 -2.69
C LYS A 97 10.66 15.79 -4.19
N LEU A 98 9.82 16.68 -4.75
CA LEU A 98 9.85 17.00 -6.18
C LEU A 98 11.15 17.70 -6.58
N LEU A 99 11.60 18.68 -5.79
CA LEU A 99 12.83 19.42 -6.06
C LEU A 99 14.11 18.63 -5.75
N ASP A 100 14.04 17.64 -4.87
CA ASP A 100 15.19 16.77 -4.54
C ASP A 100 15.46 15.73 -5.63
N ILE A 101 14.43 15.28 -6.37
CA ILE A 101 14.61 14.32 -7.47
C ILE A 101 14.88 14.97 -8.82
N LEU A 102 14.52 16.24 -8.98
CA LEU A 102 14.69 16.95 -10.23
C LEU A 102 15.89 17.89 -10.15
N PRO A 103 16.67 18.04 -11.23
CA PRO A 103 17.77 19.00 -11.30
C PRO A 103 17.25 20.44 -11.46
N ILE A 104 16.40 20.86 -10.52
CA ILE A 104 15.73 22.17 -10.51
C ILE A 104 16.17 22.93 -9.27
N SER A 105 16.75 24.11 -9.47
CA SER A 105 17.08 25.00 -8.36
C SER A 105 15.89 25.84 -7.92
N VAL A 106 15.86 26.18 -6.62
CA VAL A 106 14.85 27.11 -6.08
C VAL A 106 14.87 28.45 -6.81
N SER A 107 16.06 28.88 -7.26
CA SER A 107 16.24 30.14 -8.01
C SER A 107 15.63 30.08 -9.42
N GLU A 108 15.62 28.94 -10.08
CA GLU A 108 14.95 28.77 -11.37
C GLU A 108 13.44 28.80 -11.20
N LEU A 109 12.95 28.04 -10.22
CA LEU A 109 11.52 28.00 -9.91
C LEU A 109 11.00 29.39 -9.49
N SER A 110 11.74 30.12 -8.65
CA SER A 110 11.36 31.45 -8.18
C SER A 110 11.27 32.47 -9.31
N ARG A 111 12.23 32.44 -10.25
CA ARG A 111 12.21 33.30 -11.45
C ARG A 111 11.01 33.01 -12.35
N PHE A 112 10.69 31.73 -12.55
CA PHE A 112 9.55 31.34 -13.38
C PHE A 112 8.22 31.78 -12.76
N LEU A 113 8.07 31.58 -11.44
CA LEU A 113 6.87 31.93 -10.69
C LEU A 113 6.75 33.41 -10.35
N ASN A 114 7.79 34.20 -10.64
CA ASN A 114 7.89 35.62 -10.26
C ASN A 114 7.75 35.87 -8.74
N TYR A 115 8.32 34.94 -7.94
CA TYR A 115 8.41 35.06 -6.49
C TYR A 115 9.86 35.22 -6.06
N ASP A 116 10.06 35.75 -4.86
CA ASP A 116 11.38 35.75 -4.23
C ASP A 116 11.82 34.35 -3.84
N ALA A 117 13.11 34.03 -4.02
CA ALA A 117 13.64 32.70 -3.69
C ALA A 117 13.49 32.37 -2.19
N SER A 118 13.56 33.37 -1.32
CA SER A 118 13.32 33.22 0.13
C SER A 118 11.86 32.85 0.43
N TYR A 119 10.92 33.36 -0.38
CA TYR A 119 9.50 33.01 -0.26
C TYR A 119 9.26 31.52 -0.56
N ILE A 120 9.82 31.02 -1.67
CA ILE A 120 9.74 29.58 -2.03
C ILE A 120 10.40 28.72 -0.94
N SER A 121 11.57 29.15 -0.43
CA SER A 121 12.28 28.44 0.63
C SER A 121 11.46 28.34 1.92
N ARG A 122 10.72 29.40 2.30
CA ARG A 122 9.83 29.36 3.47
C ARG A 122 8.64 28.44 3.27
N ILE A 123 8.08 28.34 2.05
CA ILE A 123 7.02 27.39 1.73
C ILE A 123 7.55 25.95 1.83
N ARG A 124 8.72 25.66 1.27
CA ARG A 124 9.39 24.36 1.36
C ARG A 124 9.60 23.90 2.81
N ASN A 125 9.93 24.83 3.69
CA ASN A 125 10.20 24.54 5.10
C ASN A 125 8.92 24.56 5.98
N GLY A 126 7.74 24.72 5.38
CA GLY A 126 6.48 24.80 6.11
C GLY A 126 6.27 26.07 6.93
N ASN A 127 7.19 27.05 6.83
CA ASN A 127 7.17 28.31 7.60
C ASN A 127 6.23 29.36 7.00
N ARG A 128 5.67 29.08 5.82
CA ARG A 128 4.72 29.96 5.14
C ARG A 128 3.85 29.16 4.18
N GLN A 129 2.59 29.58 4.06
CA GLN A 129 1.70 29.11 3.01
C GLN A 129 1.69 30.09 1.84
N PRO A 130 1.50 29.65 0.58
CA PRO A 130 1.28 30.54 -0.55
C PRO A 130 0.08 31.44 -0.32
N ALA A 131 0.19 32.70 -0.71
CA ALA A 131 -0.92 33.65 -0.59
C ALA A 131 -2.10 33.29 -1.49
N ASN A 132 -1.80 32.72 -2.67
CA ASN A 132 -2.76 32.11 -3.58
C ASN A 132 -2.32 30.68 -3.87
N PRO A 133 -2.85 29.67 -3.15
CA PRO A 133 -2.43 28.27 -3.28
C PRO A 133 -2.60 27.68 -4.67
N GLU A 134 -3.74 27.95 -5.31
CA GLU A 134 -4.05 27.40 -6.64
C GLU A 134 -3.13 27.97 -7.73
N GLU A 135 -2.90 29.28 -7.70
CA GLU A 135 -1.99 29.95 -8.65
C GLU A 135 -0.55 29.45 -8.46
N PHE A 136 -0.11 29.32 -7.22
CA PHE A 136 1.20 28.78 -6.88
C PHE A 136 1.37 27.35 -7.40
N LEU A 137 0.43 26.45 -7.13
CA LEU A 137 0.46 25.06 -7.56
C LEU A 137 0.37 24.94 -9.08
N SER A 138 -0.50 25.71 -9.72
CA SER A 138 -0.61 25.75 -11.18
C SER A 138 0.68 26.24 -11.82
N GLY A 139 1.34 27.22 -11.22
CA GLY A 139 2.66 27.70 -11.65
C GLY A 139 3.75 26.64 -11.50
N VAL A 140 3.82 25.97 -10.36
CA VAL A 140 4.79 24.87 -10.11
C VAL A 140 4.59 23.74 -11.08
N THR A 141 3.35 23.28 -11.29
CA THR A 141 3.06 22.18 -12.22
C THR A 141 3.38 22.56 -13.65
N THR A 142 3.04 23.78 -14.07
CA THR A 142 3.38 24.28 -15.42
C THR A 142 4.89 24.34 -15.63
N PHE A 143 5.65 24.78 -14.63
CA PHE A 143 7.10 24.83 -14.69
C PHE A 143 7.71 23.41 -14.86
N VAL A 144 7.27 22.49 -14.03
CA VAL A 144 7.78 21.11 -14.07
C VAL A 144 7.43 20.42 -15.37
N VAL A 145 6.19 20.55 -15.86
CA VAL A 145 5.78 19.97 -17.13
C VAL A 145 6.61 20.52 -18.30
N ARG A 146 6.86 21.83 -18.36
CA ARG A 146 7.71 22.43 -19.40
C ARG A 146 9.16 21.98 -19.30
N ARG A 147 9.68 21.81 -18.10
CA ARG A 147 11.10 21.49 -17.85
C ARG A 147 11.41 20.00 -17.95
N CYS A 148 10.44 19.15 -17.60
CA CYS A 148 10.58 17.71 -17.44
C CYS A 148 9.69 16.91 -18.40
N HIS A 149 9.41 17.45 -19.59
CA HIS A 149 8.57 16.78 -20.59
C HIS A 149 9.32 15.63 -21.29
N GLU A 150 10.64 15.67 -21.33
CA GLU A 150 11.47 14.67 -22.00
C GLU A 150 11.90 13.54 -21.06
N ASN A 151 12.08 12.33 -21.61
CA ASN A 151 12.78 11.23 -20.93
C ASN A 151 14.26 11.62 -20.73
N PRO A 152 14.90 11.39 -19.56
CA PRO A 152 14.46 10.57 -18.42
C PRO A 152 13.75 11.33 -17.29
N GLN A 153 13.66 12.67 -17.36
CA GLN A 153 13.11 13.48 -16.27
C GLN A 153 11.61 13.22 -16.04
N ARG A 154 10.85 13.01 -17.12
CA ARG A 154 9.45 12.61 -17.03
C ARG A 154 9.27 11.28 -16.29
N ALA A 155 10.17 10.32 -16.49
CA ALA A 155 10.13 9.05 -15.80
C ALA A 155 10.33 9.22 -14.28
N LEU A 156 11.24 10.10 -13.86
CA LEU A 156 11.45 10.41 -12.44
C LEU A 156 10.20 11.00 -11.78
N VAL A 157 9.49 11.90 -12.49
CA VAL A 157 8.24 12.46 -11.97
C VAL A 157 7.13 11.41 -11.98
N ALA A 158 7.03 10.58 -13.02
CA ALA A 158 6.09 9.46 -13.06
C ALA A 158 6.28 8.51 -11.87
N ASP A 159 7.52 8.17 -11.56
CA ASP A 159 7.88 7.35 -10.41
C ASP A 159 7.49 8.03 -9.08
N LEU A 160 7.72 9.34 -8.97
CA LEU A 160 7.38 10.10 -7.77
C LEU A 160 5.87 10.14 -7.50
N ILE A 161 5.07 10.36 -8.55
CA ILE A 161 3.61 10.46 -8.45
C ILE A 161 2.91 9.10 -8.54
N GLY A 162 3.65 8.02 -8.86
CA GLY A 162 3.13 6.65 -8.89
C GLY A 162 2.29 6.30 -10.12
N CYS A 163 2.61 6.89 -11.30
CA CYS A 163 1.97 6.59 -12.57
C CYS A 163 2.97 6.08 -13.61
N LYS A 164 2.50 5.69 -14.79
CA LYS A 164 3.37 5.33 -15.90
C LYS A 164 3.91 6.58 -16.60
N SER A 165 5.18 6.54 -17.05
CA SER A 165 5.76 7.66 -17.80
C SER A 165 4.98 8.00 -19.08
N ASP A 166 4.28 7.02 -19.65
CA ASP A 166 3.42 7.22 -20.83
C ASP A 166 2.16 8.01 -20.52
N ASP A 167 1.63 7.93 -19.30
CA ASP A 167 0.46 8.71 -18.85
C ASP A 167 0.79 10.21 -18.77
N LEU A 168 2.08 10.55 -18.67
CA LEU A 168 2.58 11.93 -18.62
C LEU A 168 3.01 12.48 -20.01
N LYS A 169 2.67 11.80 -21.10
CA LYS A 169 2.93 12.32 -22.46
C LYS A 169 2.01 13.50 -22.79
N ASP A 170 0.78 13.47 -22.29
CA ASP A 170 -0.15 14.57 -22.43
C ASP A 170 0.14 15.65 -21.36
N PRO A 171 0.45 16.90 -21.76
CA PRO A 171 0.80 17.96 -20.82
C PRO A 171 -0.32 18.32 -19.83
N ASP A 172 -1.59 18.18 -20.22
CA ASP A 172 -2.73 18.54 -19.37
C ASP A 172 -3.00 17.44 -18.34
N ILE A 173 -2.88 16.18 -18.73
CA ILE A 173 -2.91 15.03 -17.81
C ILE A 173 -1.73 15.11 -16.83
N TYR A 174 -0.54 15.42 -17.32
CA TYR A 174 0.66 15.58 -16.50
C TYR A 174 0.46 16.68 -15.44
N LYS A 175 -0.06 17.85 -15.85
CA LYS A 175 -0.36 18.95 -14.90
C LYS A 175 -1.38 18.52 -13.83
N ALA A 176 -2.46 17.85 -14.24
CA ALA A 176 -3.52 17.43 -13.34
C ALA A 176 -3.00 16.43 -12.30
N LEU A 177 -2.28 15.39 -12.71
CA LEU A 177 -1.72 14.37 -11.83
C LEU A 177 -0.67 14.97 -10.88
N LEU A 178 0.20 15.84 -11.36
CA LEU A 178 1.20 16.50 -10.52
C LEU A 178 0.58 17.48 -9.53
N PHE A 179 -0.48 18.21 -9.93
CA PHE A 179 -1.23 19.09 -9.05
C PHE A 179 -1.89 18.32 -7.90
N GLU A 180 -2.58 17.24 -8.24
CA GLU A 180 -3.19 16.33 -7.28
C GLU A 180 -2.14 15.76 -6.32
N TRP A 181 -1.02 15.29 -6.84
CA TRP A 181 0.05 14.74 -6.01
C TRP A 181 0.67 15.79 -5.08
N LEU A 182 0.90 17.02 -5.53
CA LEU A 182 1.43 18.10 -4.69
C LEU A 182 0.52 18.42 -3.51
N THR A 183 -0.78 18.27 -3.68
CA THR A 183 -1.79 18.59 -2.65
C THR A 183 -2.11 17.41 -1.75
N THR A 184 -2.21 16.21 -2.32
CA THR A 184 -2.63 15.00 -1.60
C THR A 184 -1.46 14.14 -1.12
N GLY A 185 -0.30 14.26 -1.76
CA GLY A 185 0.89 13.42 -1.50
C GLY A 185 0.76 12.03 -2.10
N SER A 186 -0.34 11.74 -2.78
CA SER A 186 -0.58 10.44 -3.39
C SER A 186 -1.53 10.56 -4.56
N ALA A 187 -1.02 10.47 -5.76
CA ALA A 187 -1.87 10.32 -6.94
C ALA A 187 -2.48 8.92 -7.09
N ASN A 188 -2.27 7.97 -6.21
CA ASN A 188 -2.89 6.64 -6.15
C ASN A 188 -2.25 5.73 -5.08
N THR A 189 -1.31 6.24 -4.28
CA THR A 189 -0.57 5.43 -3.29
C THR A 189 -1.52 4.78 -2.29
N LYS A 190 -2.59 5.50 -1.90
CA LYS A 190 -3.62 4.99 -0.99
C LYS A 190 -4.32 3.75 -1.55
N ASN A 191 -4.61 3.73 -2.85
CA ASN A 191 -5.31 2.61 -3.48
C ASN A 191 -4.44 1.36 -3.60
N TYR A 192 -3.16 1.49 -3.98
CA TYR A 192 -2.28 0.32 -4.09
C TYR A 192 -2.00 -0.32 -2.72
N MET A 193 -1.71 0.48 -1.70
CA MET A 193 -1.51 -0.05 -0.35
C MET A 193 -2.80 -0.65 0.21
N LYS A 194 -3.94 0.01 0.01
CA LYS A 194 -5.25 -0.52 0.39
C LYS A 194 -5.50 -1.87 -0.28
N ASN A 195 -5.35 -1.97 -1.59
CA ASN A 195 -5.53 -3.22 -2.34
C ASN A 195 -4.59 -4.33 -1.87
N PHE A 196 -3.33 -4.00 -1.57
CA PHE A 196 -2.37 -4.95 -1.01
C PHE A 196 -2.83 -5.49 0.35
N LEU A 197 -3.25 -4.60 1.25
CA LEU A 197 -3.73 -4.97 2.57
C LEU A 197 -5.04 -5.75 2.49
N GLU A 198 -5.98 -5.38 1.61
CA GLU A 198 -7.22 -6.12 1.36
C GLU A 198 -6.94 -7.53 0.84
N LYS A 199 -6.03 -7.69 -0.11
CA LYS A 199 -5.61 -9.02 -0.59
C LYS A 199 -4.97 -9.86 0.51
N LEU A 200 -4.16 -9.24 1.37
CA LEU A 200 -3.57 -9.93 2.51
C LEU A 200 -4.64 -10.32 3.55
N ASP A 201 -5.64 -9.45 3.77
CA ASP A 201 -6.76 -9.69 4.68
C ASP A 201 -7.64 -10.86 4.20
N GLU A 202 -7.98 -10.88 2.93
CA GLU A 202 -8.82 -11.92 2.31
C GLU A 202 -8.05 -13.23 2.07
N PHE A 203 -6.71 -13.19 2.04
CA PHE A 203 -5.90 -14.34 1.70
C PHE A 203 -6.09 -15.49 2.68
N ASN A 204 -6.52 -16.66 2.16
CA ASN A 204 -6.64 -17.91 2.90
C ASN A 204 -5.62 -18.92 2.37
N LEU A 205 -4.64 -19.27 3.21
CA LEU A 205 -3.58 -20.20 2.83
C LEU A 205 -4.12 -21.60 2.49
N ASP A 206 -5.12 -22.08 3.23
CA ASP A 206 -5.70 -23.42 3.00
C ASP A 206 -6.47 -23.48 1.69
N GLU A 207 -7.21 -22.43 1.34
CA GLU A 207 -7.89 -22.31 0.06
C GLU A 207 -6.88 -22.21 -1.08
N TYR A 208 -5.82 -21.43 -0.91
CA TYR A 208 -4.76 -21.32 -1.89
C TYR A 208 -4.05 -22.66 -2.11
N ILE A 209 -3.70 -23.39 -1.03
CA ILE A 209 -3.09 -24.72 -1.10
C ILE A 209 -4.02 -25.70 -1.82
N ARG A 210 -5.34 -25.64 -1.56
CA ARG A 210 -6.33 -26.47 -2.25
C ARG A 210 -6.44 -26.08 -3.72
N ALA A 211 -6.52 -24.79 -4.05
CA ALA A 211 -6.67 -24.30 -5.43
C ALA A 211 -5.49 -24.70 -6.33
N ILE A 212 -4.27 -24.72 -5.82
CA ILE A 212 -3.09 -25.20 -6.56
C ILE A 212 -2.87 -26.72 -6.43
N HIS A 213 -3.78 -27.45 -5.76
CA HIS A 213 -3.64 -28.88 -5.47
C HIS A 213 -2.27 -29.22 -4.87
N PHE A 214 -1.79 -28.39 -3.93
CA PHE A 214 -0.44 -28.47 -3.38
C PHE A 214 -0.10 -29.86 -2.82
N ASN A 215 -1.07 -30.53 -2.19
CA ASN A 215 -0.89 -31.88 -1.64
C ASN A 215 -0.74 -32.95 -2.73
N GLU A 216 -1.29 -32.71 -3.93
CA GLU A 216 -1.24 -33.60 -5.08
C GLU A 216 0.02 -33.38 -5.93
N LEU A 217 0.72 -32.24 -5.73
CA LEU A 217 1.95 -31.94 -6.43
C LEU A 217 2.99 -33.03 -6.09
N LYS A 218 3.36 -33.81 -7.08
CA LYS A 218 4.45 -34.80 -6.96
C LYS A 218 5.76 -34.12 -7.34
N VAL A 219 6.70 -34.05 -6.40
CA VAL A 219 8.07 -33.68 -6.73
C VAL A 219 8.63 -34.80 -7.58
N PRO A 220 8.98 -34.57 -8.85
CA PRO A 220 9.48 -35.62 -9.72
C PRO A 220 10.77 -36.23 -9.14
N SER A 221 10.87 -37.53 -9.10
CA SER A 221 12.04 -38.26 -8.58
C SER A 221 13.03 -38.66 -9.64
N VAL A 222 12.71 -38.41 -10.91
CA VAL A 222 13.56 -38.84 -12.04
C VAL A 222 14.74 -37.91 -12.21
N PRO A 223 15.98 -38.39 -12.28
CA PRO A 223 17.14 -37.55 -12.55
C PRO A 223 17.00 -36.90 -13.92
N PHE A 224 16.80 -35.59 -13.92
CA PHE A 224 16.78 -34.81 -15.15
C PHE A 224 18.19 -34.26 -15.38
N GLN A 225 18.85 -34.72 -16.44
CA GLN A 225 20.11 -34.11 -16.85
C GLN A 225 19.83 -32.88 -17.70
N LEU A 226 20.03 -31.70 -17.08
CA LEU A 226 20.15 -30.48 -17.85
C LEU A 226 21.42 -30.52 -18.72
N PRO A 227 21.40 -29.88 -19.91
CA PRO A 227 22.63 -29.60 -20.61
C PRO A 227 23.58 -28.84 -19.65
N THR A 228 24.86 -29.13 -19.74
CA THR A 228 25.89 -28.58 -18.83
C THR A 228 25.88 -27.06 -18.80
N SER A 229 25.51 -26.43 -19.91
CA SER A 229 25.26 -25.00 -20.04
C SER A 229 24.39 -24.69 -21.25
N LYS A 230 23.55 -23.63 -21.14
CA LYS A 230 22.71 -23.17 -22.24
C LYS A 230 22.54 -21.66 -22.20
N ASN A 231 22.68 -21.03 -23.36
CA ASN A 231 22.35 -19.61 -23.55
C ASN A 231 20.90 -19.47 -24.05
N TYR A 232 20.27 -18.40 -23.61
CA TYR A 232 18.93 -17.98 -24.01
C TYR A 232 18.99 -16.50 -24.37
N PHE A 233 18.18 -16.06 -25.35
CA PHE A 233 18.21 -14.68 -25.86
C PHE A 233 16.80 -14.12 -25.93
N GLY A 234 16.66 -12.88 -25.48
CA GLY A 234 15.39 -12.15 -25.48
C GLY A 234 14.41 -12.57 -24.36
N LEU A 235 13.33 -11.83 -24.25
CA LEU A 235 12.40 -11.92 -23.12
C LEU A 235 11.69 -13.29 -23.02
N LYS A 236 11.22 -13.82 -24.14
CA LYS A 236 10.53 -15.14 -24.18
C LYS A 236 11.47 -16.26 -23.72
N GLU A 237 12.70 -16.25 -24.20
CA GLU A 237 13.70 -17.24 -23.81
C GLU A 237 14.19 -17.01 -22.36
N MET A 238 14.19 -15.78 -21.86
CA MET A 238 14.40 -15.51 -20.45
C MET A 238 13.37 -16.25 -19.58
N MET A 239 12.09 -16.10 -19.89
CA MET A 239 11.02 -16.82 -19.18
C MET A 239 11.21 -18.33 -19.23
N ASN A 240 11.57 -18.89 -20.38
CA ASN A 240 11.89 -20.31 -20.53
C ASN A 240 13.10 -20.71 -19.66
N SER A 241 14.11 -19.87 -19.56
CA SER A 241 15.29 -20.13 -18.73
C SER A 241 14.97 -20.14 -17.23
N GLU A 242 14.07 -19.26 -16.78
CA GLU A 242 13.56 -19.29 -15.39
C GLU A 242 12.85 -20.61 -15.08
N LEU A 243 11.94 -21.03 -15.94
CA LEU A 243 11.24 -22.30 -15.76
C LEU A 243 12.19 -23.50 -15.80
N ALA A 244 13.21 -23.46 -16.65
CA ALA A 244 14.25 -24.49 -16.69
C ALA A 244 15.10 -24.52 -15.40
N PHE A 245 15.45 -23.35 -14.83
CA PHE A 245 16.14 -23.24 -13.55
C PHE A 245 15.28 -23.81 -12.41
N LEU A 246 14.00 -23.43 -12.32
CA LEU A 246 13.07 -23.95 -11.31
C LEU A 246 12.95 -25.46 -11.42
N LYS A 247 12.77 -26.00 -12.62
CA LYS A 247 12.71 -27.44 -12.88
C LYS A 247 13.99 -28.14 -12.43
N ALA A 248 15.16 -27.62 -12.78
CA ALA A 248 16.43 -28.19 -12.36
C ALA A 248 16.58 -28.23 -10.84
N THR A 249 16.20 -27.15 -10.17
CA THR A 249 16.28 -27.03 -8.72
C THR A 249 15.33 -27.97 -8.01
N VAL A 250 14.08 -28.11 -8.50
CA VAL A 250 13.09 -29.06 -7.96
C VAL A 250 13.59 -30.49 -8.07
N LEU A 251 14.14 -30.87 -9.23
CA LEU A 251 14.61 -32.24 -9.51
C LEU A 251 15.95 -32.58 -8.84
N SER A 252 16.69 -31.60 -8.36
CA SER A 252 17.95 -31.82 -7.66
C SER A 252 17.72 -32.47 -6.29
N ARG A 253 18.79 -33.03 -5.69
CA ARG A 253 18.77 -33.54 -4.31
C ARG A 253 19.20 -32.49 -3.28
N SER A 254 19.67 -31.33 -3.72
CA SER A 254 20.16 -30.28 -2.83
C SER A 254 19.00 -29.63 -2.07
N LEU A 255 19.24 -29.33 -0.80
CA LEU A 255 18.38 -28.54 0.08
C LEU A 255 19.03 -27.19 0.43
N GLU A 256 20.11 -26.82 -0.24
CA GLU A 256 20.71 -25.49 -0.07
C GLU A 256 19.71 -24.38 -0.41
N PRO A 257 19.72 -23.27 0.34
CA PRO A 257 18.86 -22.13 0.06
C PRO A 257 19.03 -21.62 -1.38
N VAL A 258 17.95 -21.18 -1.99
CA VAL A 258 17.97 -20.56 -3.32
C VAL A 258 18.05 -19.05 -3.15
N ILE A 259 19.04 -18.43 -3.76
CA ILE A 259 19.20 -16.97 -3.78
C ILE A 259 18.67 -16.46 -5.12
N MET A 260 17.80 -15.45 -5.07
CA MET A 260 17.19 -14.84 -6.23
C MET A 260 17.35 -13.32 -6.19
N TYR A 261 17.85 -12.76 -7.29
CA TYR A 261 17.96 -11.33 -7.52
C TYR A 261 17.52 -10.99 -8.94
N SER A 262 16.76 -9.92 -9.10
CA SER A 262 16.40 -9.38 -10.42
C SER A 262 16.03 -7.91 -10.31
N ASP A 263 16.60 -7.09 -11.17
CA ASP A 263 16.19 -5.72 -11.44
C ASP A 263 15.45 -5.58 -12.79
N MET A 264 15.18 -6.71 -13.45
CA MET A 264 14.36 -6.76 -14.67
C MET A 264 12.95 -6.26 -14.43
N PRO A 265 12.34 -5.53 -15.38
CA PRO A 265 10.96 -5.03 -15.25
C PRO A 265 9.95 -6.19 -15.17
N MET A 266 9.05 -6.14 -14.19
CA MET A 266 8.01 -7.16 -14.04
C MET A 266 6.86 -7.00 -15.04
N THR A 267 6.61 -5.78 -15.49
CA THR A 267 5.51 -5.46 -16.42
C THR A 267 5.65 -6.17 -17.76
N GLU A 268 6.87 -6.36 -18.27
CA GLU A 268 7.11 -7.07 -19.51
C GLU A 268 6.87 -8.59 -19.36
N MET A 269 7.22 -9.18 -18.21
CA MET A 269 6.95 -10.59 -17.90
C MET A 269 5.46 -10.86 -17.69
N ALA A 270 4.71 -9.87 -17.19
CA ALA A 270 3.27 -9.98 -16.97
C ALA A 270 2.45 -9.94 -18.28
N GLN A 271 3.06 -9.65 -19.42
CA GLN A 271 2.38 -9.69 -20.73
C GLN A 271 2.05 -11.13 -21.20
N ASP A 272 2.79 -12.13 -20.73
CA ASP A 272 2.46 -13.53 -20.97
C ASP A 272 1.59 -14.06 -19.81
N PRO A 273 0.29 -14.30 -20.01
CA PRO A 273 -0.61 -14.71 -18.92
C PRO A 273 -0.32 -16.12 -18.38
N GLU A 274 0.39 -16.95 -19.12
CA GLU A 274 0.72 -18.32 -18.74
C GLU A 274 2.03 -18.44 -17.94
N PHE A 275 2.95 -17.48 -18.15
CA PHE A 275 4.23 -17.53 -17.47
C PHE A 275 4.10 -17.37 -15.95
N PRO A 276 3.35 -16.39 -15.41
CA PRO A 276 3.17 -16.24 -13.96
C PRO A 276 2.60 -17.51 -13.31
N LYS A 277 1.64 -18.19 -13.94
CA LYS A 277 1.05 -19.44 -13.43
C LYS A 277 2.09 -20.55 -13.34
N LYS A 278 2.85 -20.77 -14.43
CA LYS A 278 3.92 -21.79 -14.49
C LYS A 278 5.04 -21.47 -13.49
N TRP A 279 5.39 -20.21 -13.36
CA TRP A 279 6.41 -19.75 -12.43
C TRP A 279 5.98 -19.97 -10.97
N MET A 280 4.75 -19.58 -10.61
CA MET A 280 4.17 -19.81 -9.29
C MET A 280 4.08 -21.31 -8.96
N PHE A 281 3.71 -22.14 -9.93
CA PHE A 281 3.71 -23.58 -9.77
C PHE A 281 5.13 -24.13 -9.47
N GLY A 282 6.14 -23.68 -10.21
CA GLY A 282 7.53 -24.03 -9.95
C GLY A 282 8.00 -23.60 -8.55
N MET A 283 7.67 -22.38 -8.14
CA MET A 283 7.96 -21.87 -6.80
C MET A 283 7.27 -22.71 -5.71
N ALA A 284 6.00 -23.06 -5.89
CA ALA A 284 5.28 -23.94 -4.96
C ALA A 284 5.96 -25.31 -4.80
N LEU A 285 6.50 -25.86 -5.88
CA LEU A 285 7.29 -27.11 -5.82
C LEU A 285 8.60 -26.96 -5.05
N LEU A 286 9.30 -25.81 -5.16
CA LEU A 286 10.49 -25.54 -4.35
C LEU A 286 10.15 -25.49 -2.85
N LEU A 287 9.06 -24.81 -2.50
CA LEU A 287 8.59 -24.72 -1.12
C LEU A 287 8.15 -26.08 -0.58
N LYS A 288 7.41 -26.85 -1.38
CA LYS A 288 7.01 -28.23 -1.00
C LYS A 288 8.21 -29.16 -0.78
N LYS A 289 9.29 -28.95 -1.51
CA LYS A 289 10.56 -29.66 -1.32
C LYS A 289 11.27 -29.28 -0.01
N GLY A 290 10.83 -28.20 0.67
CA GLY A 290 11.42 -27.68 1.90
C GLY A 290 12.58 -26.69 1.70
N LEU A 291 12.72 -26.15 0.49
CA LEU A 291 13.77 -25.16 0.20
C LEU A 291 13.45 -23.81 0.83
N ARG A 292 14.48 -23.13 1.33
CA ARG A 292 14.41 -21.71 1.72
C ARG A 292 14.79 -20.86 0.52
N LEU A 293 14.08 -19.73 0.37
CA LEU A 293 14.28 -18.78 -0.72
C LEU A 293 14.69 -17.42 -0.14
N GLN A 294 15.86 -16.95 -0.54
CA GLN A 294 16.39 -15.63 -0.18
C GLN A 294 16.25 -14.72 -1.40
N ILE A 295 15.29 -13.79 -1.32
CA ILE A 295 14.89 -13.00 -2.49
C ILE A 295 15.27 -11.53 -2.27
N ILE A 296 16.15 -11.02 -3.10
CA ILE A 296 16.54 -9.61 -3.11
C ILE A 296 15.64 -8.87 -4.08
N HIS A 297 14.70 -8.10 -3.53
CA HIS A 297 13.75 -7.30 -4.30
C HIS A 297 14.36 -5.98 -4.74
N ASN A 298 14.12 -5.59 -5.97
CA ASN A 298 14.34 -4.22 -6.41
C ASN A 298 13.15 -3.36 -5.98
N ILE A 299 13.37 -2.51 -4.99
CA ILE A 299 12.37 -1.60 -4.42
C ILE A 299 12.50 -0.16 -4.91
N ASP A 300 13.49 0.12 -5.77
CA ASP A 300 13.65 1.42 -6.42
C ASP A 300 12.68 1.61 -7.59
N ARG A 301 11.88 0.59 -7.90
CA ARG A 301 10.77 0.64 -8.85
C ARG A 301 9.70 1.64 -8.39
N ASN A 302 8.87 2.10 -9.32
CA ASN A 302 7.67 2.85 -8.94
C ASN A 302 6.79 2.02 -7.97
N LEU A 303 6.01 2.70 -7.15
CA LEU A 303 5.22 2.03 -6.11
C LEU A 303 4.26 0.97 -6.67
N PRO A 304 3.52 1.22 -7.78
CA PRO A 304 2.64 0.21 -8.37
C PRO A 304 3.37 -1.09 -8.75
N GLU A 305 4.52 -1.00 -9.40
CA GLU A 305 5.30 -2.17 -9.80
C GLU A 305 5.89 -2.92 -8.60
N MET A 306 6.36 -2.17 -7.59
CA MET A 306 6.81 -2.73 -6.33
C MET A 306 5.68 -3.46 -5.61
N MET A 307 4.48 -2.86 -5.54
CA MET A 307 3.32 -3.48 -4.89
C MET A 307 2.85 -4.73 -5.65
N LEU A 308 2.81 -4.69 -6.99
CA LEU A 308 2.50 -5.86 -7.81
C LEU A 308 3.48 -7.02 -7.53
N GLY A 309 4.77 -6.69 -7.38
CA GLY A 309 5.79 -7.66 -7.00
C GLY A 309 5.50 -8.27 -5.63
N LEU A 310 5.28 -7.44 -4.62
CA LEU A 310 5.02 -7.92 -3.26
C LEU A 310 3.71 -8.72 -3.16
N GLU A 311 2.63 -8.28 -3.80
CA GLU A 311 1.35 -9.00 -3.87
C GLU A 311 1.51 -10.41 -4.43
N SER A 312 2.31 -10.56 -5.49
CA SER A 312 2.58 -11.86 -6.10
C SER A 312 3.28 -12.83 -5.15
N PHE A 313 4.00 -12.32 -4.15
CA PHE A 313 4.71 -13.13 -3.16
C PHE A 313 3.93 -13.39 -1.86
N ILE A 314 2.75 -12.75 -1.64
CA ILE A 314 1.96 -12.95 -0.41
C ILE A 314 1.77 -14.46 -0.08
N PRO A 315 1.28 -15.31 -1.01
CA PRO A 315 1.07 -16.72 -0.71
C PRO A 315 2.35 -17.43 -0.23
N MET A 316 3.47 -17.02 -0.78
CA MET A 316 4.77 -17.62 -0.49
C MET A 316 5.35 -17.12 0.83
N TYR A 317 5.16 -15.84 1.18
CA TYR A 317 5.54 -15.32 2.50
C TYR A 317 4.82 -16.05 3.63
N MET A 318 3.56 -16.42 3.39
CA MET A 318 2.75 -17.17 4.35
C MET A 318 3.31 -18.56 4.67
N THR A 319 4.21 -19.12 3.86
CA THR A 319 4.88 -20.39 4.17
C THR A 319 5.99 -20.28 5.21
N GLY A 320 6.51 -19.07 5.42
CA GLY A 320 7.66 -18.81 6.30
C GLY A 320 9.01 -19.30 5.74
N GLN A 321 9.05 -19.76 4.49
CA GLN A 321 10.26 -20.26 3.85
C GLN A 321 10.95 -19.21 2.96
N ILE A 322 10.39 -17.99 2.88
CA ILE A 322 10.91 -16.89 2.08
C ILE A 322 11.45 -15.79 2.98
N GLU A 323 12.67 -15.37 2.69
CA GLU A 323 13.37 -14.26 3.35
C GLU A 323 13.53 -13.13 2.34
N PRO A 324 12.74 -12.02 2.45
CA PRO A 324 12.83 -10.89 1.54
C PRO A 324 13.92 -9.90 1.96
N TYR A 325 14.75 -9.50 1.01
CA TYR A 325 15.84 -8.54 1.17
C TYR A 325 15.73 -7.40 0.17
N TYR A 326 16.48 -6.34 0.38
CA TYR A 326 16.64 -5.21 -0.54
C TYR A 326 18.01 -4.54 -0.39
N PHE A 327 18.42 -3.74 -1.38
CA PHE A 327 19.58 -2.88 -1.26
C PHE A 327 19.18 -1.46 -0.85
N LYS A 328 20.03 -0.81 -0.03
CA LYS A 328 19.83 0.60 0.35
C LYS A 328 20.21 1.59 -0.75
N ALA A 329 21.14 1.20 -1.62
CA ALA A 329 21.57 2.03 -2.72
C ALA A 329 20.63 1.88 -3.91
N PRO A 330 20.36 2.95 -4.68
CA PRO A 330 19.57 2.87 -5.89
C PRO A 330 20.12 1.83 -6.86
N GLN A 331 19.22 1.02 -7.41
CA GLN A 331 19.54 0.00 -8.40
C GLN A 331 18.99 0.44 -9.75
N GLY A 332 19.46 1.54 -10.25
CA GLY A 332 19.10 2.01 -11.57
C GLY A 332 20.35 2.05 -12.43
N GLY A 333 20.35 1.36 -13.56
CA GLY A 333 21.46 1.35 -14.45
C GLY A 333 21.04 1.21 -15.91
N VAL A 334 21.99 1.47 -16.79
CA VAL A 334 21.87 1.16 -18.21
C VAL A 334 21.76 -0.35 -18.40
N PHE A 335 22.39 -1.13 -17.52
CA PHE A 335 22.36 -2.59 -17.54
C PHE A 335 21.48 -3.09 -16.40
N LEU A 336 20.55 -3.97 -16.75
CA LEU A 336 19.71 -4.72 -15.83
C LEU A 336 20.26 -6.13 -15.68
N HIS A 337 20.23 -6.65 -14.45
CA HIS A 337 20.86 -7.91 -14.09
C HIS A 337 19.83 -8.89 -13.52
N PHE A 338 20.19 -10.14 -13.66
CA PHE A 338 19.38 -11.26 -13.25
C PHE A 338 20.27 -12.38 -12.71
N LEU A 339 20.00 -12.87 -11.51
CA LEU A 339 20.74 -13.95 -10.89
C LEU A 339 19.83 -14.86 -10.09
N ARG A 340 19.87 -16.15 -10.38
CA ARG A 340 19.22 -17.22 -9.63
C ARG A 340 20.25 -18.30 -9.35
N VAL A 341 20.42 -18.68 -8.09
CA VAL A 341 21.40 -19.70 -7.71
C VAL A 341 20.80 -20.67 -6.73
N SER A 342 20.90 -21.95 -7.03
CA SER A 342 20.58 -23.08 -6.15
C SER A 342 21.85 -23.90 -5.86
N GLY A 343 21.74 -24.96 -5.06
CA GLY A 343 22.88 -25.85 -4.81
C GLY A 343 23.37 -26.63 -6.04
N THR A 344 22.64 -26.61 -7.16
CA THR A 344 22.98 -27.45 -8.35
C THR A 344 22.86 -26.72 -9.67
N ALA A 345 22.32 -25.52 -9.71
CA ALA A 345 22.15 -24.75 -10.93
C ALA A 345 22.34 -23.25 -10.65
N ALA A 346 22.83 -22.53 -11.65
CA ALA A 346 22.85 -21.08 -11.66
C ALA A 346 22.30 -20.55 -12.97
N LEU A 347 21.48 -19.50 -12.89
CA LEU A 347 20.95 -18.76 -14.03
C LEU A 347 21.32 -17.31 -13.84
N THR A 348 22.07 -16.76 -14.79
CA THR A 348 22.45 -15.34 -14.81
C THR A 348 22.07 -14.72 -16.14
N GLY A 349 21.90 -13.41 -16.16
CA GLY A 349 21.64 -12.69 -17.39
C GLY A 349 21.76 -11.19 -17.21
N GLU A 350 21.83 -10.51 -18.33
CA GLU A 350 21.83 -9.06 -18.40
C GLU A 350 21.06 -8.58 -19.64
N ALA A 351 20.50 -7.39 -19.53
CA ALA A 351 19.89 -6.69 -20.65
C ALA A 351 20.17 -5.19 -20.51
N VAL A 352 20.09 -4.47 -21.63
CA VAL A 352 20.07 -3.00 -21.60
C VAL A 352 18.65 -2.55 -21.30
N SER A 353 18.49 -1.58 -20.41
CA SER A 353 17.19 -1.02 -20.03
C SER A 353 16.42 -0.53 -21.28
N GLY A 354 15.17 -0.98 -21.43
CA GLY A 354 14.34 -0.71 -22.61
C GLY A 354 14.64 -1.56 -23.86
N HIS A 355 15.66 -2.45 -23.80
CA HIS A 355 16.06 -3.33 -24.91
C HIS A 355 16.16 -4.80 -24.48
N HIS A 356 15.13 -5.30 -23.77
CA HIS A 356 15.15 -6.66 -23.23
C HIS A 356 15.05 -7.75 -24.30
N SER A 357 14.61 -7.40 -25.52
CA SER A 357 14.66 -8.30 -26.68
C SER A 357 16.07 -8.77 -27.02
N GLU A 358 17.10 -7.98 -26.65
CA GLU A 358 18.51 -8.27 -26.86
C GLU A 358 19.19 -8.84 -25.60
N GLY A 359 18.42 -9.11 -24.56
CA GLY A 359 18.95 -9.67 -23.32
C GLY A 359 19.53 -11.07 -23.52
N ARG A 360 20.64 -11.36 -22.83
CA ARG A 360 21.29 -12.67 -22.81
C ARG A 360 21.21 -13.31 -21.45
N TYR A 361 20.79 -14.56 -21.39
CA TYR A 361 20.65 -15.36 -20.17
C TYR A 361 21.41 -16.66 -20.31
N TYR A 362 22.07 -17.07 -19.23
CA TYR A 362 22.92 -18.24 -19.20
C TYR A 362 22.56 -19.15 -18.03
N LEU A 363 22.11 -20.35 -18.33
CA LEU A 363 21.82 -21.39 -17.35
C LEU A 363 22.95 -22.42 -17.36
N THR A 364 23.46 -22.75 -16.17
CA THR A 364 24.50 -23.77 -16.00
C THR A 364 24.23 -24.69 -14.82
N ASN A 365 24.69 -25.93 -14.91
CA ASN A 365 24.79 -26.90 -13.82
C ASN A 365 26.25 -27.38 -13.62
N ASN A 366 27.19 -26.71 -14.26
CA ASN A 366 28.63 -26.96 -14.03
C ASN A 366 28.97 -26.57 -12.59
N ARG A 367 29.55 -27.50 -11.81
CA ARG A 367 29.84 -27.29 -10.38
C ARG A 367 30.75 -26.08 -10.11
N THR A 368 31.75 -25.86 -10.94
CA THR A 368 32.68 -24.75 -10.78
C THR A 368 31.99 -23.40 -11.03
N GLU A 369 31.15 -23.35 -12.07
CA GLU A 369 30.37 -22.14 -12.39
C GLU A 369 29.26 -21.88 -11.35
N VAL A 370 28.55 -22.90 -10.92
CA VAL A 370 27.55 -22.79 -9.85
C VAL A 370 28.21 -22.24 -8.57
N ALA A 371 29.38 -22.79 -8.19
CA ALA A 371 30.10 -22.29 -7.03
C ALA A 371 30.59 -20.83 -7.20
N TYR A 372 30.96 -20.43 -8.42
CA TYR A 372 31.30 -19.04 -8.72
C TYR A 372 30.06 -18.11 -8.55
N TYR A 373 28.95 -18.47 -9.17
CA TYR A 373 27.72 -17.67 -9.05
C TYR A 373 27.16 -17.67 -7.63
N ARG A 374 27.36 -18.75 -6.85
CA ARG A 374 26.99 -18.81 -5.45
C ARG A 374 27.73 -17.74 -4.64
N ARG A 375 29.05 -17.66 -4.78
CA ARG A 375 29.83 -16.60 -4.10
C ARG A 375 29.38 -15.19 -4.48
N ARG A 376 29.00 -14.97 -5.76
CA ARG A 376 28.41 -13.69 -6.17
C ARG A 376 27.07 -13.41 -5.50
N ALA A 377 26.21 -14.41 -5.43
CA ALA A 377 24.90 -14.29 -4.78
C ALA A 377 25.04 -14.05 -3.26
N ASP A 378 25.96 -14.76 -2.61
CA ASP A 378 26.27 -14.56 -1.18
C ASP A 378 26.79 -13.13 -0.94
N ALA A 379 27.69 -12.62 -1.77
CA ALA A 379 28.20 -11.25 -1.69
C ALA A 379 27.09 -10.19 -1.90
N LEU A 380 26.10 -10.47 -2.79
CA LEU A 380 24.93 -9.61 -2.93
C LEU A 380 24.10 -9.64 -1.66
N LEU A 381 23.87 -10.81 -1.08
CA LEU A 381 23.05 -10.98 0.12
C LEU A 381 23.69 -10.33 1.35
N GLU A 382 25.02 -10.41 1.50
CA GLU A 382 25.78 -9.73 2.58
C GLU A 382 25.60 -8.20 2.56
N ASN A 383 25.43 -7.61 1.37
CA ASN A 383 25.17 -6.17 1.20
C ASN A 383 23.69 -5.80 1.26
N ALA A 384 22.79 -6.77 1.25
CA ALA A 384 21.36 -6.55 1.32
C ALA A 384 20.88 -6.37 2.77
N LYS A 385 19.72 -5.74 2.91
CA LYS A 385 19.01 -5.60 4.21
C LYS A 385 17.69 -6.33 4.14
N PRO A 386 17.21 -6.90 5.26
CA PRO A 386 15.86 -7.43 5.32
C PRO A 386 14.84 -6.37 4.94
N LEU A 387 13.94 -6.68 4.00
CA LEU A 387 12.86 -5.80 3.59
C LEU A 387 11.78 -5.75 4.66
N MET A 388 11.48 -6.90 5.22
CA MET A 388 10.61 -7.10 6.36
C MET A 388 11.08 -8.29 7.17
N GLU A 389 10.80 -8.26 8.47
CA GLU A 389 11.00 -9.40 9.35
C GLU A 389 9.66 -10.15 9.46
N ILE A 390 9.69 -11.44 9.21
CA ILE A 390 8.50 -12.30 9.22
C ILE A 390 8.57 -13.18 10.48
N TYR A 391 7.54 -13.06 11.33
CA TYR A 391 7.43 -13.81 12.56
C TYR A 391 6.25 -14.78 12.49
N ARG A 392 6.51 -16.02 12.85
CA ARG A 392 5.54 -17.10 13.07
C ARG A 392 5.74 -17.66 14.48
N ALA A 393 5.04 -18.74 14.82
CA ALA A 393 5.09 -19.33 16.16
C ALA A 393 6.51 -19.66 16.66
N ASP A 394 7.41 -20.09 15.77
CA ASP A 394 8.83 -20.34 16.07
C ASP A 394 9.63 -19.04 16.37
N GLY A 395 9.11 -17.89 15.93
CA GLY A 395 9.67 -16.57 16.16
C GLY A 395 9.03 -15.79 17.31
N ALA A 396 8.08 -16.36 18.04
CA ALA A 396 7.28 -15.67 19.06
C ALA A 396 8.14 -14.96 20.13
N SER A 397 9.17 -15.63 20.65
CA SER A 397 10.07 -15.04 21.66
C SER A 397 10.83 -13.83 21.12
N ARG A 398 11.23 -13.85 19.85
CA ARG A 398 11.94 -12.73 19.20
C ARG A 398 11.00 -11.55 18.98
N LEU A 399 9.75 -11.81 18.54
CA LEU A 399 8.74 -10.77 18.39
C LEU A 399 8.43 -10.09 19.73
N ASN A 400 8.20 -10.88 20.77
CA ASN A 400 7.93 -10.35 22.12
C ASN A 400 9.11 -9.52 22.66
N ALA A 401 10.35 -9.98 22.47
CA ALA A 401 11.54 -9.22 22.85
C ALA A 401 11.66 -7.90 22.08
N PHE A 402 11.33 -7.91 20.78
CA PHE A 402 11.30 -6.71 19.95
C PHE A 402 10.25 -5.72 20.45
N LEU A 403 9.00 -6.15 20.68
CA LEU A 403 7.91 -5.29 21.15
C LEU A 403 8.19 -4.74 22.55
N LEU A 404 8.76 -5.56 23.44
CA LEU A 404 9.16 -5.11 24.77
C LEU A 404 10.28 -4.07 24.73
N ALA A 405 11.27 -4.23 23.86
CA ALA A 405 12.33 -3.24 23.68
C ALA A 405 11.77 -1.93 23.08
N ASP A 406 10.87 -2.05 22.10
CA ASP A 406 10.22 -0.90 21.44
C ASP A 406 9.31 -0.12 22.39
N SER A 407 8.62 -0.78 23.34
CA SER A 407 7.73 -0.10 24.28
C SER A 407 8.41 1.01 25.10
N ARG A 408 9.74 0.92 25.26
CA ARG A 408 10.59 1.91 25.95
C ARG A 408 11.14 3.00 25.04
N THR A 409 10.85 2.93 23.73
CA THR A 409 11.37 3.92 22.77
C THR A 409 10.37 5.04 22.54
N PRO A 410 10.82 6.31 22.50
CA PRO A 410 9.91 7.44 22.29
C PRO A 410 9.34 7.42 20.86
N GLY A 411 8.10 7.85 20.73
CA GLY A 411 7.39 8.05 19.47
C GLY A 411 5.92 7.68 19.56
N ARG A 412 5.12 8.29 18.69
CA ARG A 412 3.68 8.04 18.61
C ARG A 412 3.39 6.64 18.08
N ARG A 413 2.38 5.99 18.64
CA ARG A 413 1.85 4.72 18.14
C ARG A 413 0.48 4.93 17.52
N ARG A 414 0.23 4.27 16.40
CA ARG A 414 -1.07 4.22 15.76
C ARG A 414 -1.41 2.77 15.44
N CYS A 415 -2.60 2.36 15.84
CA CYS A 415 -3.10 1.00 15.64
C CYS A 415 -4.38 1.05 14.82
N VAL A 416 -4.46 0.29 13.74
CA VAL A 416 -5.68 0.01 12.99
C VAL A 416 -6.04 -1.43 13.26
N LEU A 417 -7.13 -1.64 13.98
CA LEU A 417 -7.49 -2.91 14.58
C LEU A 417 -8.77 -3.46 13.97
N SER A 418 -8.82 -4.76 13.74
CA SER A 418 -10.05 -5.46 13.35
C SER A 418 -10.94 -5.79 14.54
N ALA A 419 -10.37 -5.95 15.74
CA ALA A 419 -11.07 -6.28 16.98
C ALA A 419 -10.45 -5.53 18.15
N PRO A 420 -11.15 -5.39 19.32
CA PRO A 420 -10.59 -4.78 20.51
C PRO A 420 -9.28 -5.47 20.93
N PRO A 421 -8.23 -4.71 21.28
CA PRO A 421 -6.93 -5.30 21.58
C PRO A 421 -6.98 -6.13 22.87
N LEU A 422 -6.39 -7.31 22.85
CA LEU A 422 -6.47 -8.29 23.94
C LEU A 422 -6.04 -7.74 25.30
N TYR A 423 -5.11 -6.79 25.32
CA TYR A 423 -4.60 -6.18 26.55
C TYR A 423 -5.58 -5.22 27.25
N THR A 424 -6.69 -4.84 26.61
CA THR A 424 -7.74 -4.04 27.25
C THR A 424 -8.78 -4.91 27.94
N ALA A 425 -8.84 -6.21 27.62
CA ALA A 425 -9.76 -7.14 28.21
C ALA A 425 -9.49 -7.35 29.70
N ASP A 426 -10.55 -7.39 30.50
CA ASP A 426 -10.47 -7.84 31.90
C ASP A 426 -10.08 -9.33 31.96
N PRO A 427 -9.19 -9.75 32.86
CA PRO A 427 -8.79 -11.15 32.98
C PRO A 427 -9.94 -12.12 33.25
N ALA A 428 -10.97 -11.70 34.02
CA ALA A 428 -12.13 -12.54 34.31
C ALA A 428 -13.01 -12.71 33.06
N PHE A 429 -13.25 -11.62 32.33
CA PHE A 429 -13.94 -11.64 31.04
C PHE A 429 -13.23 -12.56 30.05
N LEU A 430 -11.91 -12.36 29.86
CA LEU A 430 -11.12 -13.17 28.92
C LEU A 430 -11.15 -14.66 29.31
N THR A 431 -11.04 -14.96 30.60
CA THR A 431 -11.14 -16.35 31.10
C THR A 431 -12.50 -16.96 30.77
N ALA A 432 -13.60 -16.22 30.98
CA ALA A 432 -14.96 -16.71 30.69
C ALA A 432 -15.14 -17.02 29.19
N VAL A 433 -14.66 -16.13 28.30
CA VAL A 433 -14.72 -16.35 26.84
C VAL A 433 -13.90 -17.59 26.44
N LEU A 434 -12.69 -17.75 26.97
CA LEU A 434 -11.84 -18.90 26.66
C LEU A 434 -12.44 -20.22 27.18
N GLN A 435 -13.05 -20.21 28.36
CA GLN A 435 -13.72 -21.38 28.94
C GLN A 435 -14.97 -21.79 28.14
N ARG A 436 -15.76 -20.82 27.68
CA ARG A 436 -16.93 -21.08 26.80
C ARG A 436 -16.55 -21.83 25.53
N HIS A 437 -15.32 -21.67 25.06
CA HIS A 437 -14.80 -22.35 23.87
C HIS A 437 -13.94 -23.58 24.16
N ASP A 438 -13.97 -24.11 25.38
CA ASP A 438 -13.20 -25.29 25.81
C ASP A 438 -11.71 -25.16 25.48
N VAL A 439 -11.12 -23.95 25.67
CA VAL A 439 -9.69 -23.75 25.49
C VAL A 439 -8.96 -24.50 26.62
N PRO A 440 -7.93 -25.33 26.31
CA PRO A 440 -7.17 -26.03 27.34
C PRO A 440 -6.51 -25.10 28.37
N ALA A 441 -6.49 -25.47 29.64
CA ALA A 441 -5.96 -24.62 30.71
C ALA A 441 -4.51 -24.09 30.46
N PRO A 442 -3.58 -24.86 29.90
CA PRO A 442 -2.25 -24.35 29.57
C PRO A 442 -2.29 -23.22 28.49
N ASP A 443 -3.21 -23.32 27.54
CA ASP A 443 -3.39 -22.29 26.51
C ASP A 443 -4.08 -21.05 27.09
N GLN A 444 -5.06 -21.22 27.99
CA GLN A 444 -5.65 -20.10 28.72
C GLN A 444 -4.59 -19.33 29.51
N GLU A 445 -3.73 -20.00 30.26
CA GLU A 445 -2.65 -19.38 31.02
C GLU A 445 -1.67 -18.64 30.11
N ARG A 446 -1.32 -19.21 28.95
CA ARG A 446 -0.46 -18.57 27.95
C ARG A 446 -1.08 -17.29 27.39
N ILE A 447 -2.37 -17.33 27.02
CA ILE A 447 -3.11 -16.18 26.48
C ILE A 447 -3.23 -15.07 27.54
N LEU A 448 -3.59 -15.41 28.78
CA LEU A 448 -3.70 -14.44 29.87
C LEU A 448 -2.35 -13.80 30.22
N THR A 449 -1.27 -14.60 30.24
CA THR A 449 0.09 -14.09 30.45
C THR A 449 0.50 -13.13 29.34
N TYR A 450 0.18 -13.48 28.07
CA TYR A 450 0.43 -12.62 26.93
C TYR A 450 -0.35 -11.30 27.05
N ALA A 451 -1.66 -11.35 27.33
CA ALA A 451 -2.51 -10.17 27.48
C ALA A 451 -1.98 -9.23 28.57
N LYS A 452 -1.58 -9.79 29.73
CA LYS A 452 -0.98 -9.04 30.83
C LYS A 452 0.33 -8.36 30.42
N GLY A 453 1.25 -9.10 29.81
CA GLY A 453 2.54 -8.54 29.35
C GLY A 453 2.36 -7.42 28.32
N HIS A 454 1.40 -7.57 27.40
CA HIS A 454 1.04 -6.54 26.42
C HIS A 454 0.41 -5.30 27.07
N ARG A 455 -0.40 -5.47 28.12
CA ARG A 455 -0.94 -4.36 28.89
C ARG A 455 0.18 -3.55 29.55
N GLU A 456 1.15 -4.20 30.17
CA GLU A 456 2.32 -3.54 30.76
C GLU A 456 3.15 -2.77 29.71
N GLN A 457 3.27 -3.31 28.50
CA GLN A 457 3.92 -2.64 27.37
C GLN A 457 3.12 -1.40 26.91
N ALA A 458 1.79 -1.51 26.74
CA ALA A 458 0.92 -0.39 26.36
C ALA A 458 0.97 0.71 27.42
N GLU A 459 0.87 0.38 28.71
CA GLU A 459 0.99 1.33 29.80
C GLU A 459 2.38 2.00 29.85
N THR A 460 3.45 1.26 29.51
CA THR A 460 4.80 1.81 29.41
C THR A 460 4.90 2.84 28.28
N ILE A 461 4.31 2.55 27.13
CA ILE A 461 4.24 3.50 26.00
C ILE A 461 3.45 4.75 26.41
N LEU A 462 2.29 4.57 27.03
CA LEU A 462 1.37 5.64 27.40
C LEU A 462 1.85 6.56 28.53
N ARG A 463 2.92 6.21 29.25
CA ARG A 463 3.55 7.11 30.21
C ARG A 463 4.04 8.41 29.56
N ASP A 464 4.67 8.30 28.40
CA ASP A 464 5.38 9.39 27.76
C ASP A 464 4.94 9.66 26.32
N ASN A 465 4.25 8.74 25.67
CA ASN A 465 3.92 8.79 24.25
C ASN A 465 2.41 8.67 23.99
N GLU A 466 1.97 9.19 22.87
CA GLU A 466 0.59 9.04 22.40
C GLU A 466 0.38 7.67 21.72
N MET A 467 -0.82 7.12 21.92
CA MET A 467 -1.30 5.93 21.23
C MET A 467 -2.70 6.20 20.68
N VAL A 468 -2.90 5.97 19.40
CA VAL A 468 -4.21 6.05 18.74
C VAL A 468 -4.67 4.65 18.37
N LEU A 469 -5.87 4.30 18.80
CA LEU A 469 -6.51 3.02 18.49
C LEU A 469 -7.70 3.29 17.58
N ALA A 470 -7.59 2.93 16.31
CA ALA A 470 -8.72 2.94 15.36
C ALA A 470 -9.37 1.55 15.38
N LEU A 471 -10.63 1.48 15.78
CA LEU A 471 -11.35 0.25 16.09
C LEU A 471 -12.77 0.30 15.52
N PRO A 472 -13.28 -0.75 14.85
CA PRO A 472 -14.66 -0.80 14.40
C PRO A 472 -15.62 -0.93 15.58
N ARG A 473 -16.75 -0.20 15.53
CA ARG A 473 -17.92 -0.42 16.38
C ARG A 473 -19.05 -0.90 15.50
N LEU A 474 -19.19 -2.22 15.38
CA LEU A 474 -20.15 -2.84 14.49
C LEU A 474 -21.56 -2.78 15.07
N THR A 475 -22.55 -2.59 14.21
CA THR A 475 -23.96 -2.86 14.54
C THR A 475 -24.19 -4.37 14.65
N GLU A 476 -25.29 -4.78 15.30
CA GLU A 476 -25.64 -6.19 15.44
C GLU A 476 -25.77 -6.88 14.06
N GLU A 477 -26.41 -6.23 13.09
CA GLU A 477 -26.54 -6.75 11.72
C GLU A 477 -25.18 -6.93 11.02
N ALA A 478 -24.26 -5.99 11.22
CA ALA A 478 -22.92 -6.08 10.64
C ALA A 478 -22.10 -7.20 11.32
N PHE A 479 -22.25 -7.35 12.62
CA PHE A 479 -21.61 -8.42 13.39
C PHE A 479 -22.17 -9.80 13.03
N GLU A 480 -23.49 -9.97 12.88
CA GLU A 480 -24.10 -11.24 12.45
C GLU A 480 -23.63 -11.65 11.06
N ARG A 481 -23.47 -10.66 10.16
CA ARG A 481 -22.95 -10.92 8.82
C ARG A 481 -21.48 -11.35 8.84
N TYR A 482 -20.71 -10.81 9.77
CA TYR A 482 -19.28 -11.05 9.90
C TYR A 482 -18.85 -11.10 11.38
N PRO A 483 -19.06 -12.26 12.04
CA PRO A 483 -18.68 -12.42 13.44
C PRO A 483 -17.19 -12.16 13.69
N MET A 484 -16.91 -11.39 14.71
CA MET A 484 -15.55 -11.10 15.14
C MET A 484 -15.03 -12.16 16.09
N SER A 485 -13.70 -12.32 16.12
CA SER A 485 -13.02 -13.25 17.03
C SER A 485 -12.00 -12.52 17.91
N LEU A 486 -11.62 -13.13 19.01
CA LEU A 486 -10.51 -12.66 19.85
C LEU A 486 -9.23 -12.51 19.02
N PRO A 487 -8.48 -11.38 19.17
CA PRO A 487 -7.22 -11.16 18.44
C PRO A 487 -6.08 -11.93 19.09
N LEU A 488 -5.93 -13.19 18.75
CA LEU A 488 -4.99 -14.14 19.41
C LEU A 488 -3.68 -14.36 18.64
N SER A 489 -3.51 -13.72 17.47
CA SER A 489 -2.31 -13.91 16.63
C SER A 489 -1.02 -13.57 17.37
N GLY A 490 -1.02 -12.54 18.19
CA GLY A 490 0.14 -12.14 18.98
C GLY A 490 0.57 -13.15 20.04
N SER A 491 -0.35 -13.98 20.53
CA SER A 491 -0.05 -15.14 21.38
C SER A 491 0.28 -16.39 20.56
N PHE A 492 0.23 -16.32 19.23
CA PHE A 492 0.35 -17.45 18.29
C PHE A 492 -0.59 -18.62 18.62
N TYR A 493 -1.78 -18.28 19.10
CA TYR A 493 -2.85 -19.24 19.24
C TYR A 493 -3.69 -19.24 17.97
N GLU A 494 -3.68 -20.36 17.25
CA GLU A 494 -4.18 -20.42 15.87
C GLU A 494 -5.63 -20.92 15.74
N ARG A 495 -6.32 -21.10 16.86
CA ARG A 495 -7.75 -21.44 16.84
C ARG A 495 -8.57 -20.17 16.99
N ASP A 496 -9.53 -19.94 16.09
CA ASP A 496 -10.47 -18.84 16.17
C ASP A 496 -11.39 -19.00 17.39
N ILE A 497 -11.52 -17.95 18.17
CA ILE A 497 -12.40 -17.85 19.32
C ILE A 497 -13.41 -16.74 19.03
N PRO A 498 -14.58 -17.05 18.44
CA PRO A 498 -15.57 -16.04 18.08
C PRO A 498 -16.25 -15.47 19.33
N TYR A 499 -16.47 -14.18 19.33
CA TYR A 499 -17.32 -13.50 20.30
C TYR A 499 -18.79 -13.81 20.06
N THR A 500 -19.61 -13.73 21.10
CA THR A 500 -21.01 -13.30 20.95
C THR A 500 -21.05 -11.79 20.74
N TYR A 501 -22.14 -11.25 20.23
CA TYR A 501 -22.28 -9.79 20.06
C TYR A 501 -22.16 -9.05 21.41
N GLN A 502 -22.69 -9.61 22.47
CA GLN A 502 -22.57 -9.04 23.82
C GLN A 502 -21.13 -9.02 24.33
N GLU A 503 -20.39 -10.11 24.14
CA GLU A 503 -18.96 -10.15 24.51
C GLU A 503 -18.13 -9.16 23.70
N TYR A 504 -18.47 -8.98 22.41
CA TYR A 504 -17.82 -7.97 21.57
C TYR A 504 -18.06 -6.56 22.12
N LEU A 505 -19.31 -6.21 22.45
CA LEU A 505 -19.62 -4.90 23.02
C LEU A 505 -18.98 -4.71 24.39
N GLU A 506 -18.99 -5.73 25.26
CA GLU A 506 -18.32 -5.67 26.56
C GLU A 506 -16.83 -5.40 26.42
N HIS A 507 -16.16 -6.02 25.45
CA HIS A 507 -14.73 -5.77 25.21
C HIS A 507 -14.49 -4.37 24.61
N ILE A 508 -15.41 -3.85 23.78
CA ILE A 508 -15.39 -2.44 23.33
C ILE A 508 -15.47 -1.50 24.54
N ASP A 509 -16.43 -1.72 25.45
CA ASP A 509 -16.61 -0.88 26.65
C ASP A 509 -15.35 -0.93 27.56
N GLN A 510 -14.73 -2.09 27.71
CA GLN A 510 -13.48 -2.23 28.46
C GLN A 510 -12.33 -1.47 27.76
N THR A 511 -12.33 -1.42 26.43
CA THR A 511 -11.35 -0.65 25.66
C THR A 511 -11.57 0.86 25.80
N GLU A 512 -12.83 1.32 25.80
CA GLU A 512 -13.20 2.70 26.08
C GLU A 512 -12.77 3.11 27.50
N GLN A 513 -13.00 2.25 28.50
CA GLN A 513 -12.56 2.47 29.88
C GLN A 513 -11.03 2.55 29.97
N PHE A 514 -10.31 1.65 29.28
CA PHE A 514 -8.86 1.71 29.20
C PHE A 514 -8.37 3.03 28.62
N ALA A 515 -8.97 3.49 27.54
CA ALA A 515 -8.62 4.79 26.93
C ALA A 515 -8.94 5.97 27.86
N ALA A 516 -10.09 5.93 28.56
CA ALA A 516 -10.51 6.99 29.47
C ALA A 516 -9.56 7.20 30.66
N VAL A 517 -8.95 6.13 31.18
CA VAL A 517 -7.99 6.22 32.31
C VAL A 517 -6.57 6.58 31.85
N HIS A 518 -6.29 6.56 30.54
CA HIS A 518 -4.99 6.89 29.98
C HIS A 518 -5.08 8.13 29.07
N PRO A 519 -4.81 9.35 29.54
CA PRO A 519 -5.03 10.60 28.77
C PRO A 519 -4.27 10.69 27.44
N ARG A 520 -3.23 9.87 27.26
CA ARG A 520 -2.46 9.79 25.99
C ARG A 520 -2.95 8.67 25.06
N CYS A 521 -3.97 7.92 25.45
CA CYS A 521 -4.65 6.94 24.61
C CYS A 521 -5.87 7.59 23.97
N ARG A 522 -5.89 7.65 22.67
CA ARG A 522 -7.04 8.14 21.89
C ARG A 522 -7.71 6.97 21.19
N LEU A 523 -9.00 6.80 21.42
CA LEU A 523 -9.81 5.82 20.72
C LEU A 523 -10.57 6.50 19.57
N GLU A 524 -10.47 5.96 18.38
CA GLU A 524 -11.20 6.38 17.17
C GLU A 524 -12.07 5.21 16.73
N LEU A 525 -13.40 5.39 16.82
CA LEU A 525 -14.34 4.38 16.37
C LEU A 525 -14.62 4.53 14.88
N THR A 526 -14.64 3.43 14.14
CA THR A 526 -14.95 3.39 12.70
C THR A 526 -16.29 2.73 12.45
N ALA A 527 -17.03 3.17 11.40
CA ALA A 527 -18.38 2.64 11.10
C ALA A 527 -18.34 1.18 10.66
N ASP A 528 -17.29 0.84 9.91
CA ASP A 528 -17.07 -0.49 9.36
C ASP A 528 -15.67 -1.00 9.71
N SER A 529 -15.53 -2.32 9.76
CA SER A 529 -14.22 -2.93 9.82
C SER A 529 -13.48 -2.70 8.51
N THR A 530 -12.40 -1.94 8.54
CA THR A 530 -11.52 -1.73 7.38
C THR A 530 -10.89 -3.05 6.95
N PHE A 531 -10.53 -3.88 7.93
CA PHE A 531 -9.98 -5.23 7.75
C PHE A 531 -10.68 -6.18 8.71
N ARG A 532 -10.84 -7.43 8.27
CA ARG A 532 -11.49 -8.48 9.07
C ARG A 532 -10.49 -9.33 9.84
N ASN A 533 -9.35 -9.55 9.25
CA ASN A 533 -8.36 -10.51 9.71
C ASN A 533 -6.96 -9.89 9.86
N LEU A 534 -6.86 -8.57 9.71
CA LEU A 534 -5.59 -7.86 9.88
C LEU A 534 -5.63 -6.88 11.03
N GLN A 535 -4.50 -6.75 11.69
CA GLN A 535 -4.18 -5.64 12.58
C GLN A 535 -2.92 -4.95 12.08
N ILE A 536 -2.91 -3.62 12.13
CA ILE A 536 -1.75 -2.82 11.76
C ILE A 536 -1.35 -2.00 12.99
N VAL A 537 -0.13 -2.20 13.45
CA VAL A 537 0.47 -1.42 14.53
C VAL A 537 1.64 -0.65 13.96
N MET A 538 1.66 0.66 14.18
CA MET A 538 2.69 1.55 13.66
C MET A 538 3.39 2.28 14.80
N HIS A 539 4.71 2.26 14.78
CA HIS A 539 5.55 3.22 15.47
C HIS A 539 5.97 4.24 14.43
N GLU A 540 5.29 5.37 14.38
CA GLU A 540 5.44 6.38 13.33
C GLU A 540 6.92 6.76 13.12
N GLY A 541 7.33 6.74 11.86
CA GLY A 541 8.70 7.00 11.45
C GLY A 541 9.72 5.90 11.70
N ARG A 542 9.36 4.79 12.38
CA ARG A 542 10.30 3.71 12.71
C ARG A 542 9.97 2.37 12.06
N TRP A 543 8.76 1.86 12.28
CA TRP A 543 8.31 0.59 11.73
C TRP A 543 6.78 0.51 11.65
N ALA A 544 6.30 -0.36 10.80
CA ALA A 544 4.91 -0.78 10.76
C ALA A 544 4.84 -2.31 10.84
N MET A 545 3.94 -2.84 11.66
CA MET A 545 3.69 -4.27 11.77
C MET A 545 2.28 -4.56 11.23
N VAL A 546 2.20 -5.47 10.27
CA VAL A 546 0.95 -6.02 9.74
C VAL A 546 0.82 -7.44 10.28
N SER A 547 -0.22 -7.70 11.04
CA SER A 547 -0.49 -8.98 11.70
C SER A 547 -1.73 -9.62 11.11
N LYS A 548 -1.64 -10.89 10.74
CA LYS A 548 -2.79 -11.69 10.31
C LYS A 548 -3.35 -12.45 11.49
N GLU A 549 -4.63 -12.23 11.79
CA GLU A 549 -5.31 -12.82 12.94
C GLU A 549 -5.74 -14.27 12.71
N LYS A 550 -6.12 -14.61 11.47
CA LYS A 550 -6.47 -15.99 11.13
C LYS A 550 -5.25 -16.86 10.87
N SER A 551 -5.39 -18.12 11.20
CA SER A 551 -4.37 -19.16 10.97
C SER A 551 -3.91 -19.21 9.50
N PRO A 552 -2.60 -19.33 9.25
CA PRO A 552 -1.52 -19.28 10.25
C PRO A 552 -1.27 -17.85 10.76
N ALA A 553 -1.12 -17.70 12.08
CA ALA A 553 -0.74 -16.43 12.70
C ALA A 553 0.64 -15.99 12.20
N ILE A 554 0.71 -14.78 11.63
CA ILE A 554 1.94 -14.26 11.05
C ILE A 554 2.01 -12.74 11.21
N HIS A 555 3.21 -12.24 11.49
CA HIS A 555 3.48 -10.83 11.68
C HIS A 555 4.60 -10.37 10.75
N PHE A 556 4.35 -9.31 10.00
CA PHE A 556 5.31 -8.68 9.10
C PHE A 556 5.77 -7.36 9.70
N VAL A 557 6.98 -7.28 10.22
CA VAL A 557 7.56 -6.03 10.72
C VAL A 557 8.35 -5.36 9.61
N ILE A 558 7.88 -4.21 9.16
CA ILE A 558 8.38 -3.47 8.00
C ILE A 558 9.08 -2.21 8.48
N ARG A 559 10.40 -2.11 8.18
CA ARG A 559 11.23 -0.96 8.54
C ARG A 559 11.62 -0.12 7.33
N HIS A 560 11.43 -0.66 6.12
CA HIS A 560 11.76 0.05 4.89
C HIS A 560 10.92 1.32 4.73
N ALA A 561 11.58 2.48 4.59
CA ALA A 561 10.93 3.79 4.67
C ALA A 561 9.76 3.97 3.69
N LYS A 562 9.93 3.56 2.42
CA LYS A 562 8.91 3.69 1.37
C LYS A 562 7.66 2.85 1.67
N LEU A 563 7.83 1.57 2.05
CA LEU A 563 6.72 0.69 2.42
C LEU A 563 6.06 1.14 3.73
N ARG A 564 6.87 1.45 4.74
CA ARG A 564 6.37 1.96 6.00
C ARG A 564 5.54 3.23 5.80
N SER A 565 6.07 4.25 5.10
CA SER A 565 5.32 5.48 4.81
C SER A 565 4.03 5.24 4.04
N ALA A 566 4.01 4.27 3.13
CA ALA A 566 2.80 3.90 2.40
C ALA A 566 1.74 3.30 3.35
N ILE A 567 2.15 2.49 4.34
CA ILE A 567 1.26 1.96 5.38
C ILE A 567 0.84 3.08 6.35
N GLU A 568 1.78 3.94 6.78
CA GLU A 568 1.50 5.07 7.66
C GLU A 568 0.52 6.08 7.04
N SER A 569 0.48 6.20 5.72
CA SER A 569 -0.47 7.06 5.00
C SER A 569 -1.87 6.45 4.85
N PHE A 570 -2.05 5.20 5.22
CA PHE A 570 -3.35 4.55 5.22
C PHE A 570 -4.20 5.10 6.37
N GLU A 571 -5.37 5.64 6.04
CA GLU A 571 -6.36 6.15 6.99
C GLU A 571 -7.63 5.31 6.85
N PRO A 572 -8.07 4.60 7.90
CA PRO A 572 -9.36 3.92 7.88
C PRO A 572 -10.49 4.95 7.76
N PRO A 573 -11.61 4.61 7.12
CA PRO A 573 -12.79 5.47 7.09
C PRO A 573 -13.33 5.62 8.53
N LEU A 574 -13.38 6.84 9.04
CA LEU A 574 -13.96 7.14 10.34
C LEU A 574 -15.49 7.22 10.24
N VAL A 575 -16.19 6.94 11.34
CA VAL A 575 -17.61 7.28 11.48
C VAL A 575 -17.69 8.80 11.54
N GLU A 576 -18.40 9.42 10.60
CA GLU A 576 -18.82 10.81 10.76
C GLU A 576 -19.93 10.80 11.83
N GLU A 577 -19.71 11.50 12.94
CA GLU A 577 -20.73 11.71 14.00
C GLU A 577 -21.91 12.53 13.48
#